data_fb8685faf66b57c5aa77a9303959aff1
#
_entry.id   fb8685faf66b57c5aa77a9303959aff1
#
_cell.length_a   1.000
_cell.length_b   1.000
_cell.length_c   1.000
_cell.angle_alpha   90.00
_cell.angle_beta   90.00
_cell.angle_gamma   90.00
#
_symmetry.space_group_name_H-M   'P 1'
#
loop_
_entity.id
_entity.type
_entity.pdbx_description
1 polymer ?
#
loop_
_entity_poly.entity_id
_entity_poly.type
_entity_poly.pdbx_seq_one_letter_code
_entity_poly.pdbx_strand_id
1 'polypeptide(L)'
;MVDDEKDVLDLFSEYLKSNGYNIISFDNPVIALEYFYKNTNNCSVVITDYRMPQMSGLDFINKIREKDTDCKIKTIIISAYIKDNIPYDKSYLMKIDKILEKPVYLDKLKTEIQQLLTIDIKKKIA
;
A
#
# COMPACT_ATOMS: atom_id res chain seq x y z
N MET A 1 -1.83 2.10 -6.00
CA MET A 1 -0.62 1.26 -5.96
C MET A 1 0.57 2.01 -6.54
N VAL A 2 1.70 1.95 -5.89
CA VAL A 2 2.92 2.67 -6.30
C VAL A 2 4.08 1.69 -6.42
N ASP A 3 4.69 1.64 -7.60
CA ASP A 3 5.85 0.80 -7.88
C ASP A 3 6.61 1.41 -9.07
N ASP A 4 7.92 1.62 -8.93
CA ASP A 4 8.74 2.20 -9.99
C ASP A 4 9.01 1.23 -11.16
N GLU A 5 8.77 -0.06 -10.97
CA GLU A 5 8.83 -1.06 -12.03
C GLU A 5 7.48 -1.13 -12.76
N LYS A 6 7.39 -0.43 -13.87
CA LYS A 6 6.11 -0.25 -14.59
C LYS A 6 5.47 -1.57 -15.02
N ASP A 7 6.25 -2.54 -15.48
CA ASP A 7 5.70 -3.83 -15.93
C ASP A 7 5.04 -4.59 -14.79
N VAL A 8 5.66 -4.57 -13.61
CA VAL A 8 5.10 -5.16 -12.39
C VAL A 8 3.83 -4.43 -11.98
N LEU A 9 3.88 -3.10 -11.97
CA LEU A 9 2.75 -2.25 -11.63
C LEU A 9 1.54 -2.53 -12.54
N ASP A 10 1.76 -2.59 -13.85
CA ASP A 10 0.70 -2.85 -14.83
C ASP A 10 0.09 -4.24 -14.62
N LEU A 11 0.92 -5.26 -14.38
CA LEU A 11 0.45 -6.62 -14.14
C LEU A 11 -0.47 -6.70 -12.92
N PHE A 12 -0.04 -6.16 -11.78
CA PHE A 12 -0.85 -6.17 -10.56
C PHE A 12 -2.12 -5.34 -10.72
N SER A 13 -2.02 -4.19 -11.36
CA SER A 13 -3.17 -3.31 -11.58
C SER A 13 -4.24 -3.98 -12.43
N GLU A 14 -3.86 -4.62 -13.53
CA GLU A 14 -4.80 -5.34 -14.40
C GLU A 14 -5.47 -6.49 -13.64
N TYR A 15 -4.70 -7.27 -12.90
CA TYR A 15 -5.24 -8.37 -12.12
C TYR A 15 -6.26 -7.90 -11.09
N LEU A 16 -5.92 -6.87 -10.32
CA LEU A 16 -6.81 -6.34 -9.29
C LEU A 16 -8.07 -5.71 -9.89
N LYS A 17 -7.94 -5.00 -11.00
CA LYS A 17 -9.11 -4.46 -11.72
C LYS A 17 -10.03 -5.57 -12.21
N SER A 18 -9.48 -6.65 -12.73
CA SER A 18 -10.27 -7.79 -13.20
C SER A 18 -11.00 -8.51 -12.07
N ASN A 19 -10.54 -8.32 -10.83
CA ASN A 19 -11.18 -8.86 -9.63
C ASN A 19 -12.10 -7.85 -8.92
N GLY A 20 -12.46 -6.77 -9.60
CA GLY A 20 -13.45 -5.82 -9.10
C GLY A 20 -12.94 -4.68 -8.26
N TYR A 21 -11.62 -4.53 -8.12
CA TYR A 21 -11.04 -3.41 -7.37
C TYR A 21 -10.87 -2.19 -8.26
N ASN A 22 -11.10 -1.03 -7.68
CA ASN A 22 -10.87 0.25 -8.33
C ASN A 22 -9.44 0.71 -8.02
N ILE A 23 -8.52 0.45 -8.94
CA ILE A 23 -7.09 0.68 -8.75
C ILE A 23 -6.62 1.89 -9.53
N ILE A 24 -5.85 2.75 -8.86
CA ILE A 24 -5.09 3.82 -9.50
C ILE A 24 -3.62 3.53 -9.27
N SER A 25 -2.83 3.56 -10.34
CA SER A 25 -1.44 3.13 -10.34
C SER A 25 -0.51 4.30 -10.64
N PHE A 26 0.62 4.32 -9.94
CA PHE A 26 1.65 5.35 -10.14
C PHE A 26 3.03 4.69 -10.15
N ASP A 27 3.86 5.05 -11.10
CA ASP A 27 5.25 4.64 -11.16
C ASP A 27 6.20 5.64 -10.45
N ASN A 28 5.65 6.69 -9.87
CA ASN A 28 6.40 7.73 -9.18
C ASN A 28 5.68 8.10 -7.88
N PRO A 29 6.34 7.97 -6.71
CA PRO A 29 5.69 8.24 -5.42
C PRO A 29 5.33 9.71 -5.21
N VAL A 30 6.06 10.64 -5.80
CA VAL A 30 5.75 12.09 -5.67
C VAL A 30 4.43 12.39 -6.36
N ILE A 31 4.22 11.87 -7.56
CA ILE A 31 2.96 12.04 -8.30
C ILE A 31 1.81 11.35 -7.57
N ALA A 32 2.06 10.18 -7.01
CA ALA A 32 1.07 9.48 -6.20
C ALA A 32 0.62 10.31 -4.99
N LEU A 33 1.55 10.96 -4.29
CA LEU A 33 1.22 11.85 -3.17
C LEU A 33 0.40 13.05 -3.60
N GLU A 34 0.75 13.68 -4.71
CA GLU A 34 -0.03 14.81 -5.25
C GLU A 34 -1.49 14.40 -5.51
N TYR A 35 -1.67 13.24 -6.11
CA TYR A 35 -3.01 12.69 -6.34
C TYR A 35 -3.73 12.40 -5.02
N PHE A 36 -3.05 11.78 -4.07
CA PHE A 36 -3.62 11.46 -2.77
C PHE A 36 -4.09 12.71 -2.03
N TYR A 37 -3.29 13.75 -2.01
CA TYR A 37 -3.64 15.00 -1.31
C TYR A 37 -4.90 15.66 -1.87
N LYS A 38 -5.17 15.45 -3.15
CA LYS A 38 -6.41 15.96 -3.80
C LYS A 38 -7.60 15.02 -3.62
N ASN A 39 -7.38 13.78 -3.18
CA ASN A 39 -8.39 12.72 -3.15
C ASN A 39 -8.35 11.91 -1.84
N THR A 40 -8.08 12.56 -0.71
CA THR A 40 -7.85 11.88 0.57
C THR A 40 -9.01 11.01 1.04
N ASN A 41 -10.25 11.37 0.69
CA ASN A 41 -11.44 10.65 1.15
C ASN A 41 -11.80 9.44 0.28
N ASN A 42 -11.09 9.22 -0.82
CA ASN A 42 -11.42 8.18 -1.80
C ASN A 42 -10.44 7.00 -1.79
N CYS A 43 -9.61 6.89 -0.77
CA CYS A 43 -8.60 5.84 -0.68
C CYS A 43 -8.89 4.90 0.48
N SER A 44 -8.98 3.60 0.22
CA SER A 44 -9.18 2.57 1.24
C SER A 44 -7.90 1.79 1.54
N VAL A 45 -7.06 1.58 0.54
CA VAL A 45 -5.83 0.79 0.65
C VAL A 45 -4.72 1.47 -0.15
N VAL A 46 -3.56 1.57 0.46
CA VAL A 46 -2.32 1.99 -0.19
C VAL A 46 -1.39 0.79 -0.28
N ILE A 47 -0.91 0.51 -1.48
CA ILE A 47 0.06 -0.55 -1.74
C ILE A 47 1.29 0.10 -2.35
N THR A 48 2.45 -0.08 -1.75
CA THR A 48 3.67 0.54 -2.23
C THR A 48 4.85 -0.42 -2.18
N ASP A 49 5.73 -0.33 -3.18
CA ASP A 49 7.06 -0.91 -3.09
C ASP A 49 7.86 -0.17 -2.01
N TYR A 50 8.83 -0.86 -1.38
CA TYR A 50 9.68 -0.24 -0.38
C TYR A 50 10.75 0.65 -1.00
N ARG A 51 11.50 0.10 -1.97
CA ARG A 51 12.59 0.84 -2.61
C ARG A 51 12.16 1.48 -3.90
N MET A 52 12.11 2.80 -3.88
CA MET A 52 11.78 3.61 -5.06
C MET A 52 12.73 4.81 -5.12
N PRO A 53 13.03 5.33 -6.33
CA PRO A 53 13.67 6.65 -6.44
C PRO A 53 12.81 7.71 -5.75
N GLN A 54 13.35 8.83 -5.39
CA GLN A 54 12.74 9.99 -4.75
C GLN A 54 12.32 9.78 -3.29
N MET A 55 11.63 8.70 -2.94
CA MET A 55 11.31 8.36 -1.54
C MET A 55 11.02 6.88 -1.38
N SER A 56 11.30 6.34 -0.19
CA SER A 56 10.96 4.95 0.12
C SER A 56 9.45 4.76 0.31
N GLY A 57 9.00 3.50 0.24
CA GLY A 57 7.61 3.18 0.57
C GLY A 57 7.24 3.53 2.00
N LEU A 58 8.19 3.45 2.94
CA LEU A 58 7.99 3.84 4.32
C LEU A 58 7.75 5.35 4.44
N ASP A 59 8.57 6.16 3.79
CA ASP A 59 8.39 7.61 3.76
C ASP A 59 7.06 7.99 3.10
N PHE A 60 6.70 7.29 2.04
CA PHE A 60 5.42 7.48 1.36
C PHE A 60 4.25 7.24 2.33
N ILE A 61 4.26 6.11 3.06
CA ILE A 61 3.20 5.80 4.03
C ILE A 61 3.19 6.81 5.17
N ASN A 62 4.34 7.26 5.66
CA ASN A 62 4.38 8.29 6.69
C ASN A 62 3.66 9.56 6.25
N LYS A 63 3.85 9.98 5.01
CA LYS A 63 3.15 11.15 4.46
C LYS A 63 1.64 10.93 4.30
N ILE A 64 1.24 9.72 3.93
CA ILE A 64 -0.17 9.34 3.90
C ILE A 64 -0.77 9.45 5.31
N ARG A 65 -0.08 8.94 6.33
CA ARG A 65 -0.56 8.97 7.73
C ARG A 65 -0.68 10.37 8.30
N GLU A 66 0.08 11.33 7.81
CA GLU A 66 -0.07 12.74 8.22
C GLU A 66 -1.48 13.26 7.93
N LYS A 67 -2.14 12.75 6.90
CA LYS A 67 -3.51 13.09 6.52
C LYS A 67 -4.53 12.08 7.05
N ASP A 68 -4.13 10.86 7.28
CA ASP A 68 -4.99 9.76 7.77
C ASP A 68 -4.65 9.47 9.24
N THR A 69 -4.88 10.42 10.10
CA THR A 69 -4.51 10.35 11.53
C THR A 69 -5.26 9.24 12.28
N ASP A 70 -6.46 8.88 11.84
CA ASP A 70 -7.26 7.79 12.43
C ASP A 70 -6.87 6.40 11.89
N CYS A 71 -5.86 6.32 11.03
CA CYS A 71 -5.40 5.08 10.41
C CYS A 71 -6.53 4.28 9.72
N LYS A 72 -7.44 4.96 9.05
CA LYS A 72 -8.54 4.33 8.31
C LYS A 72 -8.07 3.66 7.02
N ILE A 73 -7.03 4.21 6.40
CA ILE A 73 -6.45 3.65 5.18
C ILE A 73 -5.57 2.47 5.56
N LYS A 74 -5.81 1.32 4.95
CA LYS A 74 -4.95 0.15 5.11
C LYS A 74 -3.72 0.28 4.26
N THR A 75 -2.57 -0.16 4.78
CA THR A 75 -1.29 0.02 4.10
C THR A 75 -0.55 -1.29 3.96
N ILE A 76 -0.02 -1.52 2.75
CA ILE A 76 0.79 -2.70 2.42
C ILE A 76 2.10 -2.23 1.81
N ILE A 77 3.22 -2.68 2.37
CA ILE A 77 4.54 -2.52 1.78
C ILE A 77 4.98 -3.84 1.16
N ILE A 78 5.51 -3.79 -0.04
CA ILE A 78 6.12 -4.92 -0.73
C ILE A 78 7.63 -4.69 -0.79
N SER A 79 8.42 -5.64 -0.28
CA SER A 79 9.87 -5.49 -0.21
C SER A 79 10.60 -6.78 -0.56
N ALA A 80 11.74 -6.65 -1.24
CA ALA A 80 12.63 -7.78 -1.50
C ALA A 80 13.39 -8.24 -0.25
N TYR A 81 13.59 -7.36 0.72
CA TYR A 81 14.43 -7.61 1.91
C TYR A 81 13.74 -7.15 3.18
N ILE A 82 12.78 -7.94 3.66
CA ILE A 82 12.02 -7.57 4.87
C ILE A 82 12.91 -7.51 6.10
N LYS A 83 13.86 -8.46 6.24
CA LYS A 83 14.65 -8.60 7.48
C LYS A 83 15.73 -7.55 7.67
N ASP A 84 16.24 -6.96 6.58
CA ASP A 84 17.50 -6.21 6.66
C ASP A 84 17.36 -4.69 6.50
N ASN A 85 16.23 -4.19 6.01
CA ASN A 85 16.15 -2.82 5.51
C ASN A 85 14.96 -1.99 6.00
N ILE A 86 13.99 -2.59 6.67
CA ILE A 86 12.88 -1.84 7.23
C ILE A 86 13.17 -1.57 8.70
N PRO A 87 13.26 -0.29 9.13
CA PRO A 87 13.52 0.03 10.53
C PRO A 87 12.42 -0.54 11.42
N TYR A 88 12.81 -1.37 12.39
CA TYR A 88 11.87 -1.93 13.37
C TYR A 88 11.58 -0.96 14.51
N ASP A 89 11.58 0.32 14.25
CA ASP A 89 11.10 1.28 15.21
C ASP A 89 9.59 1.09 15.38
N LYS A 90 9.14 0.93 16.61
CA LYS A 90 7.72 0.71 16.92
C LYS A 90 6.80 1.78 16.35
N SER A 91 7.28 3.02 16.20
CA SER A 91 6.50 4.10 15.63
C SER A 91 6.17 3.86 14.15
N TYR A 92 7.03 3.18 13.41
CA TYR A 92 6.79 2.85 12.01
C TYR A 92 5.92 1.61 11.85
N LEU A 93 6.13 0.57 12.69
CA LEU A 93 5.34 -0.66 12.62
C LEU A 93 3.86 -0.42 12.88
N MET A 94 3.52 0.55 13.70
CA MET A 94 2.12 0.91 13.98
C MET A 94 1.41 1.56 12.79
N LYS A 95 2.15 2.01 11.78
CA LYS A 95 1.61 2.71 10.61
C LYS A 95 1.44 1.81 9.40
N ILE A 96 2.00 0.60 9.43
CA ILE A 96 1.97 -0.36 8.33
C ILE A 96 1.12 -1.54 8.74
N ASP A 97 0.07 -1.82 7.97
CA ASP A 97 -0.82 -2.95 8.26
C ASP A 97 -0.23 -4.29 7.81
N LYS A 98 0.49 -4.30 6.70
CA LYS A 98 1.06 -5.54 6.18
C LYS A 98 2.37 -5.27 5.45
N ILE A 99 3.33 -6.17 5.62
CA ILE A 99 4.58 -6.19 4.87
C ILE A 99 4.65 -7.52 4.13
N LEU A 100 4.79 -7.48 2.81
CA LEU A 100 4.90 -8.68 1.97
C LEU A 100 6.29 -8.75 1.35
N GLU A 101 6.87 -9.93 1.38
CA GLU A 101 8.20 -10.18 0.79
C GLU A 101 8.07 -10.60 -0.68
N LYS A 102 8.90 -10.01 -1.54
CA LYS A 102 8.99 -10.41 -2.95
C LYS A 102 9.61 -11.80 -3.07
N PRO A 103 9.19 -12.62 -4.02
CA PRO A 103 8.15 -12.35 -5.00
C PRO A 103 6.74 -12.48 -4.41
N VAL A 104 5.86 -11.55 -4.74
CA VAL A 104 4.45 -11.59 -4.32
C VAL A 104 3.60 -12.11 -5.48
N TYR A 105 2.86 -13.19 -5.24
CA TYR A 105 1.94 -13.72 -6.23
C TYR A 105 0.66 -12.88 -6.27
N LEU A 106 0.03 -12.83 -7.44
CA LEU A 106 -1.15 -12.00 -7.68
C LEU A 106 -2.30 -12.33 -6.72
N ASP A 107 -2.61 -13.59 -6.56
CA ASP A 107 -3.68 -14.05 -5.68
C ASP A 107 -3.33 -13.85 -4.19
N LYS A 108 -2.06 -13.89 -3.83
CA LYS A 108 -1.61 -13.58 -2.47
C LYS A 108 -1.91 -12.12 -2.11
N LEU A 109 -1.57 -11.20 -3.00
CA LEU A 109 -1.87 -9.78 -2.78
C LEU A 109 -3.37 -9.54 -2.67
N LYS A 110 -4.16 -10.14 -3.56
CA LYS A 110 -5.62 -10.05 -3.50
C LYS A 110 -6.16 -10.54 -2.16
N THR A 111 -5.68 -11.69 -1.67
CA THR A 111 -6.10 -12.26 -0.39
C THR A 111 -5.79 -11.31 0.78
N GLU A 112 -4.60 -10.72 0.79
CA GLU A 112 -4.20 -9.77 1.84
C GLU A 112 -5.08 -8.51 1.83
N ILE A 113 -5.40 -7.99 0.66
CA ILE A 113 -6.31 -6.85 0.52
C ILE A 113 -7.70 -7.21 1.07
N GLN A 114 -8.24 -8.36 0.68
CA GLN A 114 -9.54 -8.83 1.15
C GLN A 114 -9.58 -8.94 2.66
N GLN A 115 -8.54 -9.50 3.27
CA GLN A 115 -8.48 -9.65 4.73
C GLN A 115 -8.46 -8.30 5.44
N LEU A 116 -7.68 -7.35 4.96
CA LEU A 116 -7.60 -6.02 5.56
C LEU A 116 -8.93 -5.27 5.48
N LEU A 117 -9.60 -5.32 4.36
CA LEU A 117 -10.89 -4.67 4.17
C LEU A 117 -12.00 -5.35 4.99
N THR A 118 -11.95 -6.66 5.15
CA THR A 118 -12.94 -7.43 5.91
C THR A 118 -12.87 -7.16 7.42
N ILE A 119 -11.67 -6.88 7.96
CA ILE A 119 -11.49 -6.55 9.38
C ILE A 119 -12.35 -5.34 9.78
N ASP A 120 -12.39 -4.31 8.93
CA ASP A 120 -13.21 -3.12 9.23
C ASP A 120 -14.71 -3.42 9.24
N ILE A 121 -15.18 -4.27 8.36
CA ILE A 121 -16.59 -4.69 8.33
C ILE A 121 -16.93 -5.45 9.60
N LYS A 122 -16.09 -6.39 10.04
CA LYS A 122 -16.30 -7.15 11.28
C LYS A 122 -16.34 -6.26 12.52
N LYS A 123 -15.47 -5.26 12.59
CA LYS A 123 -15.46 -4.30 13.69
C LYS A 123 -16.73 -3.46 13.76
N LYS A 124 -17.33 -3.14 12.61
CA LYS A 124 -18.57 -2.38 12.55
C LYS A 124 -19.80 -3.20 12.96
N ILE A 125 -19.74 -4.51 12.81
CA ILE A 125 -20.84 -5.42 13.15
C ILE A 125 -20.82 -5.79 14.64
N ALA A 126 -19.64 -5.81 15.21
CA ALA A 126 -19.49 -6.11 16.64
C ALA A 126 -19.90 -4.94 17.51
#